data_4801524bde275b02e90fe11eac128d4b
#
_entry.id   4801524bde275b02e90fe11eac128d4b
#
_cell.length_a   1.000
_cell.length_b   1.000
_cell.length_c   1.000
_cell.angle_alpha   90.00
_cell.angle_beta   90.00
_cell.angle_gamma   90.00
#
_symmetry.space_group_name_H-M   'P 1'
#
loop_
_entity.id
_entity.type
_entity.pdbx_description
1 polymer ?
#
loop_
_entity_poly.entity_id
_entity_poly.type
_entity_poly.pdbx_seq_one_letter_code
_entity_poly.pdbx_strand_id
1 'polypeptide(L)'
;MGTLKIRGIEPIAIMSRIIYNIRDMKGGGIVDNGYTKRIRERVLSLEDGTVFVTSDFADIADTSTIRQSLSRLVQSGTLRRILKGVYEKPKYSKLLDEYVAADPEAVANALARSYHWTIAPCGNTALNLLGLSTQVIAVWSYISDGPYKTYRCV
;
A
#
# COMPACT_ATOMS: atom_id res chain seq x y z
N MET A 1 -20.86 1.02 14.39
CA MET A 1 -19.40 0.83 14.51
C MET A 1 -18.96 -0.37 13.69
N GLY A 2 -17.97 -0.22 12.83
CA GLY A 2 -17.42 -1.33 12.04
C GLY A 2 -16.06 -1.75 12.59
N THR A 3 -15.68 -3.01 12.36
CA THR A 3 -14.35 -3.54 12.67
C THR A 3 -13.61 -3.74 11.36
N LEU A 4 -12.42 -3.16 11.23
CA LEU A 4 -11.54 -3.38 10.09
C LEU A 4 -10.55 -4.49 10.48
N LYS A 5 -10.49 -5.57 9.69
CA LYS A 5 -9.53 -6.65 9.88
C LYS A 5 -8.63 -6.71 8.68
N ILE A 6 -7.33 -6.59 8.89
CA ILE A 6 -6.32 -6.74 7.86
C ILE A 6 -5.56 -8.03 8.16
N ARG A 7 -5.64 -9.04 7.29
CA ARG A 7 -4.85 -10.26 7.45
C ARG A 7 -3.42 -9.98 6.99
N GLY A 8 -2.46 -10.40 7.79
CA GLY A 8 -1.05 -10.33 7.46
C GLY A 8 -0.71 -11.08 6.17
N ILE A 9 0.31 -10.61 5.49
CA ILE A 9 0.80 -11.16 4.22
C ILE A 9 1.70 -12.35 4.52
N GLU A 10 1.52 -13.45 3.81
CA GLU A 10 2.55 -14.50 3.74
C GLU A 10 3.68 -14.02 2.82
N PRO A 11 4.95 -13.99 3.28
CA PRO A 11 6.07 -13.42 2.52
C PRO A 11 6.36 -14.13 1.19
N ILE A 12 6.00 -15.40 1.09
CA ILE A 12 6.37 -16.28 -0.03
C ILE A 12 5.60 -16.01 -1.33
N ALA A 13 4.40 -15.43 -1.25
CA ALA A 13 3.56 -15.21 -2.44
C ALA A 13 3.96 -13.97 -3.27
N ILE A 14 4.80 -13.09 -2.73
CA ILE A 14 5.15 -11.80 -3.35
C ILE A 14 6.30 -11.96 -4.36
N MET A 15 7.28 -12.83 -4.07
CA MET A 15 8.44 -13.03 -4.93
C MET A 15 8.10 -13.64 -6.31
N SER A 16 7.11 -14.53 -6.40
CA SER A 16 6.77 -15.19 -7.66
C SER A 16 6.03 -14.30 -8.67
N ARG A 17 5.37 -13.23 -8.22
CA ARG A 17 4.62 -12.33 -9.12
C ARG A 17 5.44 -11.17 -9.68
N ILE A 18 6.51 -10.76 -9.02
CA ILE A 18 7.40 -9.69 -9.49
C ILE A 18 8.23 -10.16 -10.69
N ILE A 19 8.58 -11.44 -10.76
CA ILE A 19 9.43 -12.02 -11.80
C ILE A 19 8.69 -12.21 -13.15
N TYR A 20 7.36 -12.34 -13.14
CA TYR A 20 6.59 -12.62 -14.37
C TYR A 20 6.26 -11.40 -15.23
N ASN A 21 6.42 -10.16 -14.73
CA ASN A 21 5.99 -8.95 -15.46
C ASN A 21 7.09 -8.18 -16.20
N ILE A 22 8.32 -8.71 -16.30
CA ILE A 22 9.42 -8.03 -17.01
C ILE A 22 9.35 -8.23 -18.54
N ARG A 23 8.49 -9.11 -19.07
CA ARG A 23 8.54 -9.52 -20.48
C ARG A 23 7.64 -8.79 -21.48
N ASP A 24 6.74 -7.90 -21.05
CA ASP A 24 5.84 -7.20 -21.99
C ASP A 24 6.00 -5.67 -21.97
N MET A 25 7.23 -5.21 -22.19
CA MET A 25 7.46 -3.80 -22.55
C MET A 25 7.51 -3.67 -24.09
N LYS A 26 6.37 -3.73 -24.77
CA LYS A 26 6.23 -3.20 -26.13
C LYS A 26 5.47 -1.89 -26.11
N GLY A 27 6.13 -0.90 -26.66
CA GLY A 27 5.83 0.49 -26.77
C GLY A 27 4.40 0.86 -27.16
N GLY A 28 3.89 1.82 -26.43
CA GLY A 28 2.88 2.75 -26.87
C GLY A 28 3.39 4.13 -26.53
N GLY A 29 3.75 4.91 -27.54
CA GLY A 29 4.13 6.31 -27.38
C GLY A 29 3.00 7.07 -26.72
N ILE A 30 3.27 7.60 -25.55
CA ILE A 30 2.30 8.36 -24.77
C ILE A 30 2.82 9.78 -24.72
N VAL A 31 1.97 10.71 -25.15
CA VAL A 31 2.12 12.13 -24.85
C VAL A 31 2.28 12.23 -23.34
N ASP A 32 3.51 12.47 -22.90
CA ASP A 32 3.84 12.68 -21.49
C ASP A 32 3.27 14.04 -21.10
N ASN A 33 1.96 14.04 -20.78
CA ASN A 33 1.35 15.18 -20.12
C ASN A 33 2.09 15.30 -18.78
N GLY A 34 2.64 16.48 -18.48
CA GLY A 34 3.48 16.76 -17.30
C GLY A 34 2.99 16.22 -15.95
N TYR A 35 1.74 15.74 -15.90
CA TYR A 35 1.12 15.05 -14.75
C TYR A 35 1.80 13.72 -14.40
N THR A 36 2.12 12.87 -15.39
CA THR A 36 2.80 11.58 -15.15
C THR A 36 4.18 11.81 -14.57
N LYS A 37 4.91 12.81 -15.06
CA LYS A 37 6.21 13.20 -14.54
C LYS A 37 6.10 13.68 -13.09
N ARG A 38 5.16 14.58 -12.79
CA ARG A 38 4.92 15.11 -11.44
C ARG A 38 4.54 14.01 -10.44
N ILE A 39 3.67 13.06 -10.84
CA ILE A 39 3.30 11.90 -10.01
C ILE A 39 4.53 11.05 -9.73
N ARG A 40 5.35 10.77 -10.74
CA ARG A 40 6.58 9.99 -10.58
C ARG A 40 7.58 10.69 -9.65
N GLU A 41 7.81 11.97 -9.82
CA GLU A 41 8.72 12.76 -8.97
C GLU A 41 8.25 12.74 -7.51
N ARG A 42 6.95 12.94 -7.27
CA ARG A 42 6.38 12.87 -5.92
C ARG A 42 6.52 11.48 -5.31
N VAL A 43 6.30 10.41 -6.07
CA VAL A 43 6.51 9.02 -5.60
C VAL A 43 7.98 8.78 -5.27
N LEU A 44 8.90 9.25 -6.10
CA LEU A 44 10.34 9.08 -5.86
C LEU A 44 10.83 9.85 -4.63
N SER A 45 10.20 10.99 -4.29
CA SER A 45 10.52 11.77 -3.10
C SER A 45 9.98 11.19 -1.79
N LEU A 46 9.05 10.21 -1.85
CA LEU A 46 8.57 9.52 -0.66
C LEU A 46 9.68 8.64 -0.06
N GLU A 47 9.63 8.45 1.26
CA GLU A 47 10.50 7.49 1.93
C GLU A 47 10.13 6.05 1.57
N ASP A 48 11.12 5.15 1.57
CA ASP A 48 10.90 3.73 1.34
C ASP A 48 10.09 3.14 2.50
N GLY A 49 9.07 2.34 2.18
CA GLY A 49 8.09 1.83 3.14
C GLY A 49 6.85 2.72 3.29
N THR A 50 6.79 3.89 2.63
CA THR A 50 5.61 4.77 2.71
C THR A 50 4.41 4.13 2.00
N VAL A 51 3.28 4.05 2.73
CA VAL A 51 1.98 3.61 2.21
C VAL A 51 1.12 4.83 1.89
N PHE A 52 0.53 4.85 0.70
CA PHE A 52 -0.30 5.95 0.21
C PHE A 52 -1.48 5.45 -0.64
N VAL A 53 -2.42 6.34 -0.89
CA VAL A 53 -3.63 6.06 -1.65
C VAL A 53 -3.74 6.96 -2.88
N THR A 54 -4.58 6.56 -3.83
CA THR A 54 -4.80 7.33 -5.08
C THR A 54 -5.21 8.78 -4.81
N SER A 55 -6.01 9.01 -3.76
CA SER A 55 -6.47 10.36 -3.37
C SER A 55 -5.36 11.30 -2.91
N ASP A 56 -4.22 10.79 -2.45
CA ASP A 56 -3.08 11.60 -2.01
C ASP A 56 -2.42 12.39 -3.18
N PHE A 57 -2.83 12.10 -4.42
CA PHE A 57 -2.36 12.76 -5.66
C PHE A 57 -3.46 13.56 -6.37
N ALA A 58 -4.64 13.73 -5.74
CA ALA A 58 -5.78 14.39 -6.36
C ALA A 58 -5.52 15.87 -6.72
N ASP A 59 -4.51 16.48 -6.11
CA ASP A 59 -4.02 17.83 -6.42
C ASP A 59 -3.22 17.90 -7.74
N ILE A 60 -2.76 16.78 -8.28
CA ILE A 60 -1.91 16.75 -9.48
C ILE A 60 -2.73 16.50 -10.74
N ALA A 61 -3.64 15.53 -10.71
CA ALA A 61 -4.41 15.11 -11.88
C ALA A 61 -5.74 14.45 -11.49
N ASP A 62 -6.56 14.14 -12.50
CA ASP A 62 -7.77 13.35 -12.32
C ASP A 62 -7.47 11.89 -11.89
N THR A 63 -8.45 11.26 -11.28
CA THR A 63 -8.31 9.90 -10.72
C THR A 63 -7.91 8.85 -11.77
N SER A 64 -8.34 9.00 -13.03
CA SER A 64 -8.02 8.05 -14.11
C SER A 64 -6.54 8.14 -14.49
N THR A 65 -6.02 9.35 -14.66
CA THR A 65 -4.61 9.63 -14.96
C THR A 65 -3.70 9.16 -13.82
N ILE A 66 -4.09 9.42 -12.56
CA ILE A 66 -3.34 8.96 -11.39
C ILE A 66 -3.26 7.44 -11.36
N ARG A 67 -4.40 6.74 -11.50
CA ARG A 67 -4.43 5.27 -11.50
C ARG A 67 -3.57 4.67 -12.60
N GLN A 68 -3.61 5.24 -13.81
CA GLN A 68 -2.79 4.79 -14.92
C GLN A 68 -1.30 4.99 -14.64
N SER A 69 -0.91 6.16 -14.14
CA SER A 69 0.47 6.47 -13.78
C SER A 69 1.01 5.57 -12.67
N LEU A 70 0.22 5.36 -11.60
CA LEU A 70 0.59 4.45 -10.51
C LEU A 70 0.66 2.99 -10.98
N SER A 71 -0.25 2.56 -11.88
CA SER A 71 -0.20 1.22 -12.47
C SER A 71 1.09 0.97 -13.25
N ARG A 72 1.58 1.96 -13.99
CA ARG A 72 2.86 1.88 -14.71
C ARG A 72 4.05 1.78 -13.74
N LEU A 73 4.01 2.55 -12.64
CA LEU A 73 5.04 2.49 -11.60
C LEU A 73 5.04 1.13 -10.86
N VAL A 74 3.89 0.49 -10.72
CA VAL A 74 3.80 -0.90 -10.23
C VAL A 74 4.39 -1.88 -11.25
N GLN A 75 4.10 -1.73 -12.54
CA GLN A 75 4.66 -2.57 -13.59
C GLN A 75 6.18 -2.44 -13.72
N SER A 76 6.73 -1.24 -13.49
CA SER A 76 8.18 -1.01 -13.47
C SER A 76 8.87 -1.48 -12.18
N GLY A 77 8.14 -2.01 -11.20
CA GLY A 77 8.70 -2.44 -9.91
C GLY A 77 9.03 -1.29 -8.94
N THR A 78 8.75 -0.04 -9.31
CA THR A 78 8.99 1.12 -8.45
C THR A 78 8.03 1.16 -7.25
N LEU A 79 6.82 0.64 -7.44
CA LEU A 79 5.77 0.57 -6.43
C LEU A 79 5.26 -0.86 -6.26
N ARG A 80 4.75 -1.17 -5.08
CA ARG A 80 3.96 -2.37 -4.79
C ARG A 80 2.51 -1.97 -4.53
N ARG A 81 1.56 -2.70 -5.14
CA ARG A 81 0.14 -2.51 -4.86
C ARG A 81 -0.27 -3.47 -3.74
N ILE A 82 -0.66 -2.93 -2.60
CA ILE A 82 -1.07 -3.69 -1.42
C ILE A 82 -2.56 -4.09 -1.53
N LEU A 83 -3.41 -3.11 -1.84
CA LEU A 83 -4.84 -3.28 -2.01
C LEU A 83 -5.33 -2.45 -3.20
N LYS A 84 -6.60 -2.60 -3.57
CA LYS A 84 -7.22 -1.75 -4.59
C LYS A 84 -7.17 -0.28 -4.14
N GLY A 85 -6.37 0.54 -4.84
CA GLY A 85 -6.20 1.97 -4.53
C GLY A 85 -5.19 2.27 -3.43
N VAL A 86 -4.53 1.26 -2.84
CA VAL A 86 -3.48 1.42 -1.84
C VAL A 86 -2.17 0.90 -2.39
N TYR A 87 -1.14 1.70 -2.30
CA TYR A 87 0.20 1.45 -2.84
C TYR A 87 1.25 1.69 -1.78
N GLU A 88 2.41 1.11 -1.99
CA GLU A 88 3.58 1.28 -1.15
C GLU A 88 4.81 1.47 -2.01
N LYS A 89 5.72 2.33 -1.57
CA LYS A 89 7.09 2.36 -2.07
C LYS A 89 7.89 1.29 -1.31
N PRO A 90 8.29 0.17 -1.95
CA PRO A 90 8.89 -0.95 -1.25
C PRO A 90 10.18 -0.55 -0.53
N LYS A 91 10.35 -1.02 0.69
CA LYS A 91 11.57 -0.87 1.47
C LYS A 91 12.40 -2.16 1.37
N TYR A 92 13.63 -2.05 0.89
CA TYR A 92 14.57 -3.16 0.88
C TYR A 92 15.43 -3.18 2.13
N SER A 93 15.52 -4.32 2.80
CA SER A 93 16.39 -4.53 3.96
C SER A 93 17.70 -5.19 3.52
N LYS A 94 18.79 -4.46 3.60
CA LYS A 94 20.14 -5.02 3.31
C LYS A 94 20.54 -6.09 4.32
N LEU A 95 20.00 -6.06 5.53
CA LEU A 95 20.30 -7.03 6.59
C LEU A 95 19.65 -8.38 6.32
N LEU A 96 18.40 -8.35 5.81
CA LEU A 96 17.61 -9.56 5.54
C LEU A 96 17.74 -10.02 4.09
N ASP A 97 18.35 -9.19 3.23
CA ASP A 97 18.47 -9.40 1.78
C ASP A 97 17.10 -9.61 1.09
N GLU A 98 16.06 -8.91 1.61
CA GLU A 98 14.68 -9.02 1.11
C GLU A 98 13.89 -7.72 1.26
N TYR A 99 12.78 -7.64 0.54
CA TYR A 99 11.82 -6.54 0.70
C TYR A 99 10.99 -6.74 1.97
N VAL A 100 10.97 -5.69 2.80
CA VAL A 100 10.17 -5.67 4.02
C VAL A 100 8.68 -5.69 3.68
N ALA A 101 7.89 -6.42 4.45
CA ALA A 101 6.42 -6.39 4.33
C ALA A 101 5.89 -4.98 4.69
N ALA A 102 4.79 -4.59 4.02
CA ALA A 102 4.12 -3.34 4.34
C ALA A 102 3.69 -3.31 5.80
N ASP A 103 3.86 -2.16 6.45
CA ASP A 103 3.39 -1.95 7.80
C ASP A 103 1.85 -1.99 7.84
N PRO A 104 1.25 -2.96 8.56
CA PRO A 104 -0.21 -3.09 8.63
C PRO A 104 -0.91 -1.86 9.22
N GLU A 105 -0.26 -1.13 10.14
CA GLU A 105 -0.80 0.10 10.69
C GLU A 105 -0.84 1.21 9.64
N ALA A 106 0.23 1.37 8.87
CA ALA A 106 0.27 2.34 7.77
C ALA A 106 -0.79 2.01 6.71
N VAL A 107 -1.02 0.71 6.40
CA VAL A 107 -2.07 0.27 5.47
C VAL A 107 -3.46 0.58 6.02
N ALA A 108 -3.73 0.31 7.31
CA ALA A 108 -5.00 0.61 7.96
C ALA A 108 -5.31 2.11 7.92
N ASN A 109 -4.32 2.94 8.28
CA ASN A 109 -4.43 4.40 8.24
C ASN A 109 -4.63 4.94 6.81
N ALA A 110 -3.96 4.36 5.81
CA ALA A 110 -4.14 4.73 4.41
C ALA A 110 -5.57 4.42 3.92
N LEU A 111 -6.11 3.26 4.29
CA LEU A 111 -7.51 2.90 4.02
C LEU A 111 -8.48 3.86 4.70
N ALA A 112 -8.26 4.17 5.97
CA ALA A 112 -9.09 5.12 6.73
C ALA A 112 -9.14 6.48 6.05
N ARG A 113 -7.98 7.02 5.64
CA ARG A 113 -7.92 8.28 4.87
C ARG A 113 -8.70 8.20 3.56
N SER A 114 -8.57 7.10 2.81
CA SER A 114 -9.24 6.91 1.53
C SER A 114 -10.77 6.90 1.62
N TYR A 115 -11.31 6.45 2.75
CA TYR A 115 -12.75 6.36 2.99
C TYR A 115 -13.27 7.40 3.98
N HIS A 116 -12.42 8.29 4.48
CA HIS A 116 -12.73 9.27 5.51
C HIS A 116 -13.28 8.64 6.80
N TRP A 117 -12.72 7.47 7.16
CA TRP A 117 -13.06 6.78 8.40
C TRP A 117 -12.10 7.16 9.52
N THR A 118 -12.64 7.19 10.74
CA THR A 118 -11.85 7.19 11.97
C THR A 118 -11.63 5.74 12.38
N ILE A 119 -10.39 5.37 12.66
CA ILE A 119 -10.04 4.03 13.12
C ILE A 119 -9.28 4.07 14.42
N ALA A 120 -9.42 3.03 15.23
CA ALA A 120 -8.58 2.80 16.41
C ALA A 120 -8.21 1.30 16.49
N PRO A 121 -6.98 0.97 16.90
CA PRO A 121 -6.59 -0.42 17.09
C PRO A 121 -7.42 -1.06 18.20
N CYS A 122 -7.74 -2.36 18.07
CA CYS A 122 -8.50 -3.09 19.06
C CYS A 122 -7.95 -4.51 19.27
N GLY A 123 -8.36 -5.15 20.37
CA GLY A 123 -7.95 -6.52 20.71
C GLY A 123 -6.42 -6.67 20.78
N ASN A 124 -5.91 -7.76 20.21
CA ASN A 124 -4.47 -8.06 20.22
C ASN A 124 -3.62 -7.01 19.51
N THR A 125 -4.18 -6.32 18.51
CA THR A 125 -3.50 -5.21 17.84
C THR A 125 -3.20 -4.07 18.81
N ALA A 126 -4.20 -3.66 19.60
CA ALA A 126 -4.01 -2.63 20.62
C ALA A 126 -3.01 -3.05 21.69
N LEU A 127 -3.08 -4.29 22.17
CA LEU A 127 -2.15 -4.81 23.16
C LEU A 127 -0.69 -4.78 22.66
N ASN A 128 -0.45 -5.15 21.41
CA ASN A 128 0.88 -5.10 20.83
C ASN A 128 1.40 -3.67 20.65
N LEU A 129 0.57 -2.78 20.13
CA LEU A 129 0.96 -1.38 19.92
C LEU A 129 1.25 -0.65 21.25
N LEU A 130 0.58 -1.07 22.33
CA LEU A 130 0.84 -0.57 23.69
C LEU A 130 2.03 -1.27 24.37
N GLY A 131 2.67 -2.24 23.72
CA GLY A 131 3.77 -3.00 24.31
C GLY A 131 3.35 -3.98 25.41
N LEU A 132 2.04 -4.24 25.55
CA LEU A 132 1.48 -5.15 26.58
C LEU A 132 1.48 -6.61 26.13
N SER A 133 1.76 -6.89 24.86
CA SER A 133 1.88 -8.22 24.30
C SER A 133 3.02 -8.28 23.30
N THR A 134 3.76 -9.39 23.30
CA THR A 134 4.83 -9.69 22.33
C THR A 134 4.41 -10.75 21.32
N GLN A 135 3.12 -11.14 21.32
CA GLN A 135 2.61 -12.16 20.39
C GLN A 135 2.62 -11.66 18.95
N VAL A 136 3.03 -12.53 18.03
CA VAL A 136 2.94 -12.25 16.60
C VAL A 136 1.46 -12.25 16.18
N ILE A 137 0.99 -11.13 15.67
CA ILE A 137 -0.41 -10.96 15.26
C ILE A 137 -0.60 -11.49 13.85
N ALA A 138 -1.47 -12.50 13.68
CA ALA A 138 -1.87 -13.00 12.36
C ALA A 138 -2.96 -12.15 11.70
N VAL A 139 -3.77 -11.46 12.49
CA VAL A 139 -4.88 -10.62 12.02
C VAL A 139 -4.87 -9.29 12.75
N TRP A 140 -4.60 -8.22 12.02
CA TRP A 140 -4.67 -6.86 12.53
C TRP A 140 -6.12 -6.39 12.59
N SER A 141 -6.57 -5.89 13.73
CA SER A 141 -7.96 -5.54 13.98
C SER A 141 -8.08 -4.09 14.43
N TYR A 142 -8.99 -3.38 13.77
CA TYR A 142 -9.32 -2.00 14.08
C TYR A 142 -10.83 -1.85 14.22
N ILE A 143 -11.26 -1.01 15.14
CA ILE A 143 -12.64 -0.48 15.18
C ILE A 143 -12.71 0.75 14.28
N SER A 144 -13.86 0.97 13.68
CA SER A 144 -14.08 2.06 12.72
C SER A 144 -15.52 2.57 12.81
N ASP A 145 -15.73 3.83 12.47
CA ASP A 145 -17.06 4.42 12.22
C ASP A 145 -17.64 4.02 10.85
N GLY A 146 -16.85 3.32 10.02
CA GLY A 146 -17.26 2.76 8.74
C GLY A 146 -17.89 1.37 8.86
N PRO A 147 -18.30 0.77 7.72
CA PRO A 147 -18.87 -0.56 7.70
C PRO A 147 -17.84 -1.64 8.03
N TYR A 148 -18.31 -2.76 8.60
CA TYR A 148 -17.47 -3.93 8.85
C TYR A 148 -16.87 -4.49 7.56
N LYS A 149 -15.55 -4.55 7.44
CA LYS A 149 -14.84 -5.10 6.29
C LYS A 149 -13.57 -5.86 6.71
N THR A 150 -13.28 -6.92 5.96
CA THR A 150 -12.02 -7.65 6.06
C THR A 150 -11.24 -7.46 4.77
N TYR A 151 -9.99 -7.02 4.89
CA TYR A 151 -9.07 -6.86 3.78
C TYR A 151 -7.98 -7.93 3.86
N ARG A 152 -7.61 -8.46 2.71
CA ARG A 152 -6.44 -9.33 2.55
C ARG A 152 -5.39 -8.52 1.80
N CYS A 153 -4.32 -8.19 2.48
CA CYS A 153 -3.18 -7.54 1.85
C CYS A 153 -2.39 -8.57 1.02
N VAL A 154 -1.92 -8.16 -0.14
CA VAL A 154 -1.13 -8.99 -1.07
C VAL A 154 0.33 -8.54 -1.03
#